data_b5fc08b674ebc9d04845b6e1c7f6cc3d
#
_entry.id   b5fc08b674ebc9d04845b6e1c7f6cc3d
#
_cell.length_a   1.000
_cell.length_b   1.000
_cell.length_c   1.000
_cell.angle_alpha   90.00
_cell.angle_beta   90.00
_cell.angle_gamma   90.00
#
_symmetry.space_group_name_H-M   'P 1'
#
loop_
_entity.id
_entity.type
_entity.pdbx_description
1 polymer ?
#
loop_
_entity_poly.entity_id
_entity_poly.type
_entity_poly.pdbx_seq_one_letter_code
_entity_poly.pdbx_strand_id
1 'polypeptide(L)'
;CIRDRMLDRLDELQDVGVDRKRFPTVDDERPYALSDEETVIMRKLHRQFVTGQRLQKHVRFLYDKGSMYNVYNGNLLYHGCVPVDSNGAFDKLYIDGEFYHGRALLDKCDEKARAAYVDNPYKDDVDFMWFLWGGEKSPLCGRRLKTFEMEYVTDKSMWEEPSNPYYSRYYDKSFCCQIPVSYAHLRAHE
;
A
#
# COMPACT_ATOMS: atom_id res chain seq x y z
N CYS A 1 7.17 -4.23 14.31
CA CYS A 1 7.97 -5.04 13.38
C CYS A 1 7.11 -5.50 12.20
N ILE A 2 7.69 -5.72 11.02
CA ILE A 2 6.94 -6.16 9.81
C ILE A 2 6.19 -7.48 10.09
N ARG A 3 6.80 -8.41 10.82
CA ARG A 3 6.18 -9.69 11.18
C ARG A 3 4.95 -9.54 12.07
N ASP A 4 4.96 -8.62 13.03
CA ASP A 4 3.85 -8.38 13.94
C ASP A 4 2.61 -7.96 13.15
N ARG A 5 2.79 -7.01 12.22
CA ARG A 5 1.74 -6.53 11.34
C ARG A 5 1.29 -7.57 10.32
N MET A 6 2.18 -8.47 9.93
CA MET A 6 1.86 -9.57 9.04
C MET A 6 1.00 -10.63 9.72
N LEU A 7 1.20 -10.90 11.00
CA LEU A 7 0.36 -11.81 11.78
C LEU A 7 -1.01 -11.19 12.08
N ASP A 8 -1.04 -9.91 12.47
CA ASP A 8 -2.29 -9.16 12.59
C ASP A 8 -3.06 -9.19 11.26
N ARG A 9 -2.37 -9.04 10.15
CA ARG A 9 -2.96 -9.13 8.81
C ARG A 9 -3.46 -10.52 8.46
N LEU A 10 -2.78 -11.57 8.88
CA LEU A 10 -3.25 -12.95 8.70
C LEU A 10 -4.50 -13.23 9.53
N ASP A 11 -4.60 -12.64 10.72
CA ASP A 11 -5.80 -12.74 11.55
C ASP A 11 -6.98 -11.99 10.90
N GLU A 12 -6.75 -10.83 10.29
CA GLU A 12 -7.76 -10.13 9.48
C GLU A 12 -8.21 -10.92 8.24
N LEU A 13 -7.33 -11.79 7.70
CA LEU A 13 -7.60 -12.61 6.53
C LEU A 13 -8.09 -14.04 6.88
N GLN A 14 -8.38 -14.34 8.14
CA GLN A 14 -8.93 -15.66 8.51
C GLN A 14 -10.27 -15.96 7.84
N ASP A 15 -11.08 -14.93 7.63
CA ASP A 15 -12.37 -15.01 6.92
C ASP A 15 -12.22 -15.44 5.44
N VAL A 16 -11.06 -15.24 4.85
CA VAL A 16 -10.75 -15.62 3.46
C VAL A 16 -10.01 -16.96 3.33
N GLY A 17 -9.92 -17.73 4.40
CA GLY A 17 -9.43 -19.11 4.37
C GLY A 17 -7.90 -19.27 4.32
N VAL A 18 -7.15 -18.33 4.92
CA VAL A 18 -5.71 -18.50 5.08
C VAL A 18 -5.40 -19.66 6.02
N ASP A 19 -4.71 -20.68 5.52
CA ASP A 19 -4.33 -21.85 6.31
C ASP A 19 -3.04 -21.59 7.10
N ARG A 20 -3.16 -21.40 8.42
CA ARG A 20 -2.01 -21.24 9.35
C ARG A 20 -1.04 -22.42 9.31
N LYS A 21 -1.47 -23.63 8.90
CA LYS A 21 -0.58 -24.79 8.77
C LYS A 21 0.53 -24.59 7.73
N ARG A 22 0.39 -23.59 6.86
CA ARG A 22 1.45 -23.18 5.93
C ARG A 22 2.61 -22.43 6.57
N PHE A 23 2.50 -22.11 7.85
CA PHE A 23 3.52 -21.39 8.62
C PHE A 23 4.02 -22.28 9.78
N PRO A 24 4.71 -23.39 9.50
CA PRO A 24 5.06 -24.41 10.52
C PRO A 24 6.04 -23.92 11.57
N THR A 25 6.71 -22.79 11.34
CA THR A 25 7.69 -22.18 12.27
C THR A 25 7.06 -21.15 13.19
N VAL A 26 5.77 -20.85 13.05
CA VAL A 26 5.06 -19.92 13.94
C VAL A 26 4.67 -20.65 15.23
N ASP A 27 5.19 -20.16 16.34
CA ASP A 27 4.87 -20.60 17.69
C ASP A 27 3.74 -19.70 18.24
N ASP A 28 2.61 -20.28 18.59
CA ASP A 28 1.43 -19.53 19.08
C ASP A 28 1.71 -18.79 20.41
N GLU A 29 2.65 -19.30 21.24
CA GLU A 29 3.06 -18.61 22.47
C GLU A 29 4.02 -17.45 22.20
N ARG A 30 4.77 -17.54 21.11
CA ARG A 30 5.76 -16.52 20.69
C ARG A 30 5.69 -16.27 19.19
N PRO A 31 4.56 -15.78 18.69
CA PRO A 31 4.28 -15.70 17.24
C PRO A 31 5.28 -14.84 16.48
N TYR A 32 6.02 -13.97 17.18
CA TYR A 32 7.00 -13.07 16.60
C TYR A 32 8.45 -13.58 16.69
N ALA A 33 8.68 -14.71 17.38
CA ALA A 33 10.01 -15.30 17.47
C ALA A 33 10.39 -15.94 16.12
N LEU A 34 11.56 -15.59 15.63
CA LEU A 34 12.14 -16.22 14.45
C LEU A 34 12.94 -17.45 14.87
N SER A 35 12.89 -18.53 14.08
CA SER A 35 13.87 -19.61 14.20
C SER A 35 15.28 -19.10 13.92
N ASP A 36 16.30 -19.88 14.27
CA ASP A 36 17.69 -19.52 13.99
C ASP A 36 17.94 -19.38 12.48
N GLU A 37 17.35 -20.25 11.67
CA GLU A 37 17.45 -20.23 10.21
C GLU A 37 16.76 -18.99 9.63
N GLU A 38 15.55 -18.69 10.07
CA GLU A 38 14.83 -17.47 9.67
C GLU A 38 15.60 -16.21 10.08
N THR A 39 16.20 -16.21 11.27
CA THR A 39 17.03 -15.09 11.74
C THR A 39 18.22 -14.85 10.82
N VAL A 40 18.90 -15.91 10.37
CA VAL A 40 20.03 -15.80 9.42
C VAL A 40 19.54 -15.24 8.08
N ILE A 41 18.43 -15.74 7.57
CA ILE A 41 17.84 -15.27 6.29
C ILE A 41 17.44 -13.80 6.41
N MET A 42 16.73 -13.42 7.46
CA MET A 42 16.29 -12.05 7.68
C MET A 42 17.46 -11.07 7.81
N ARG A 43 18.52 -11.44 8.52
CA ARG A 43 19.74 -10.62 8.60
C ARG A 43 20.42 -10.46 7.24
N LYS A 44 20.46 -11.51 6.42
CA LYS A 44 20.99 -11.46 5.07
C LYS A 44 20.17 -10.54 4.17
N LEU A 45 18.85 -10.69 4.19
CA LEU A 45 17.94 -9.83 3.43
C LEU A 45 18.07 -8.36 3.86
N HIS A 46 18.00 -8.09 5.17
CA HIS A 46 18.16 -6.75 5.71
C HIS A 46 19.46 -6.12 5.23
N ARG A 47 20.57 -6.85 5.35
CA ARG A 47 21.88 -6.36 4.88
C ARG A 47 21.87 -6.06 3.38
N GLN A 48 21.29 -6.94 2.55
CA GLN A 48 21.22 -6.72 1.10
C GLN A 48 20.38 -5.48 0.74
N PHE A 49 19.28 -5.24 1.44
CA PHE A 49 18.46 -4.05 1.24
C PHE A 49 19.19 -2.77 1.65
N VAL A 50 19.86 -2.77 2.81
CA VAL A 50 20.53 -1.57 3.32
C VAL A 50 21.84 -1.26 2.57
N THR A 51 22.61 -2.29 2.17
CA THR A 51 23.94 -2.09 1.56
C THR A 51 23.98 -2.33 0.07
N GLY A 52 22.88 -2.77 -0.55
CA GLY A 52 22.83 -3.08 -1.97
C GLY A 52 22.92 -1.83 -2.83
N GLN A 53 24.10 -1.51 -3.35
CA GLN A 53 24.37 -0.28 -4.11
C GLN A 53 23.38 -0.04 -5.26
N ARG A 54 23.05 -1.09 -6.02
CA ARG A 54 22.09 -0.98 -7.12
C ARG A 54 20.70 -0.63 -6.63
N LEU A 55 20.24 -1.29 -5.57
CA LEU A 55 18.94 -1.01 -4.97
C LEU A 55 18.90 0.42 -4.42
N GLN A 56 19.91 0.82 -3.64
CA GLN A 56 20.01 2.17 -3.08
C GLN A 56 20.02 3.25 -4.16
N LYS A 57 20.69 3.00 -5.30
CA LYS A 57 20.67 3.92 -6.45
C LYS A 57 19.26 4.07 -7.03
N HIS A 58 18.52 2.97 -7.18
CA HIS A 58 17.16 3.00 -7.70
C HIS A 58 16.19 3.66 -6.71
N VAL A 59 16.28 3.34 -5.43
CA VAL A 59 15.45 3.96 -4.38
C VAL A 59 15.69 5.47 -4.35
N ARG A 60 16.96 5.90 -4.35
CA ARG A 60 17.29 7.34 -4.40
C ARG A 60 16.70 8.01 -5.62
N PHE A 61 16.80 7.39 -6.79
CA PHE A 61 16.19 7.92 -8.01
C PHE A 61 14.67 8.09 -7.87
N LEU A 62 13.97 7.11 -7.26
CA LEU A 62 12.54 7.21 -7.01
C LEU A 62 12.19 8.37 -6.08
N TYR A 63 12.97 8.61 -5.02
CA TYR A 63 12.75 9.75 -4.14
C TYR A 63 13.13 11.09 -4.77
N ASP A 64 14.15 11.12 -5.64
CA ASP A 64 14.59 12.35 -6.30
C ASP A 64 13.64 12.77 -7.44
N LYS A 65 13.05 11.83 -8.16
CA LYS A 65 12.31 12.06 -9.42
C LYS A 65 10.86 11.59 -9.38
N GLY A 66 10.51 10.68 -8.47
CA GLY A 66 9.17 10.16 -8.33
C GLY A 66 8.27 11.08 -7.53
N SER A 67 6.96 10.81 -7.61
CA SER A 67 5.92 11.43 -6.78
C SER A 67 4.73 10.48 -6.69
N MET A 68 3.78 10.75 -5.79
CA MET A 68 2.55 9.97 -5.69
C MET A 68 1.66 10.10 -6.92
N TYR A 69 1.81 11.16 -7.68
CA TYR A 69 1.13 11.38 -8.97
C TYR A 69 1.95 12.29 -9.88
N ASN A 70 1.62 12.28 -11.16
CA ASN A 70 2.16 13.22 -12.13
C ASN A 70 1.02 13.74 -13.03
N VAL A 71 1.14 14.96 -13.51
CA VAL A 71 0.22 15.53 -14.49
C VAL A 71 1.01 15.82 -15.76
N TYR A 72 0.66 15.13 -16.84
CA TYR A 72 1.32 15.28 -18.12
C TYR A 72 0.29 15.38 -19.26
N ASN A 73 0.37 16.40 -20.09
CA ASN A 73 -0.58 16.67 -21.17
C ASN A 73 -2.06 16.66 -20.74
N GLY A 74 -2.36 17.17 -19.53
CA GLY A 74 -3.71 17.17 -18.98
C GLY A 74 -4.17 15.84 -18.39
N ASN A 75 -3.34 14.80 -18.43
CA ASN A 75 -3.62 13.50 -17.82
C ASN A 75 -3.04 13.41 -16.41
N LEU A 76 -3.83 12.91 -15.48
CA LEU A 76 -3.37 12.57 -14.14
C LEU A 76 -2.90 11.10 -14.13
N LEU A 77 -1.63 10.90 -13.81
CA LEU A 77 -0.99 9.59 -13.69
C LEU A 77 -0.76 9.31 -12.20
N TYR A 78 -1.23 8.17 -11.70
CA TYR A 78 -1.02 7.71 -10.33
C TYR A 78 -0.96 6.19 -10.28
N HIS A 79 -0.49 5.61 -9.17
CA HIS A 79 -0.22 4.17 -9.12
C HIS A 79 -1.44 3.32 -8.78
N GLY A 80 -2.11 3.59 -7.68
CA GLY A 80 -3.16 2.72 -7.13
C GLY A 80 -4.56 3.29 -7.31
N CYS A 81 -5.02 4.07 -6.36
CA CYS A 81 -6.35 4.66 -6.40
C CYS A 81 -6.37 6.05 -5.75
N VAL A 82 -7.43 6.79 -6.05
CA VAL A 82 -7.82 7.96 -5.25
C VAL A 82 -9.07 7.56 -4.47
N PRO A 83 -9.02 7.52 -3.14
CA PRO A 83 -10.16 7.07 -2.33
C PRO A 83 -11.40 7.92 -2.58
N VAL A 84 -12.53 7.25 -2.79
CA VAL A 84 -13.85 7.87 -2.99
C VAL A 84 -14.88 7.17 -2.12
N ASP A 85 -15.94 7.90 -1.74
CA ASP A 85 -17.09 7.38 -1.02
C ASP A 85 -18.15 6.78 -1.96
N SER A 86 -19.25 6.29 -1.38
CA SER A 86 -20.36 5.70 -2.14
C SER A 86 -21.04 6.65 -3.11
N ASN A 87 -20.89 7.97 -2.92
CA ASN A 87 -21.49 9.02 -3.76
C ASN A 87 -20.51 9.50 -4.84
N GLY A 88 -19.25 9.00 -4.85
CA GLY A 88 -18.20 9.44 -5.76
C GLY A 88 -17.49 10.71 -5.30
N ALA A 89 -17.75 11.20 -4.11
CA ALA A 89 -16.96 12.27 -3.52
C ALA A 89 -15.63 11.73 -3.00
N PHE A 90 -14.60 12.59 -2.93
CA PHE A 90 -13.31 12.18 -2.37
C PHE A 90 -13.46 11.82 -0.90
N ASP A 91 -13.08 10.59 -0.57
CA ASP A 91 -13.02 10.13 0.81
C ASP A 91 -11.86 10.80 1.56
N LYS A 92 -12.04 10.96 2.87
CA LYS A 92 -11.11 11.68 3.74
C LYS A 92 -10.28 10.69 4.55
N LEU A 93 -8.99 10.98 4.66
CA LEU A 93 -8.09 10.29 5.56
C LEU A 93 -7.56 11.27 6.61
N TYR A 94 -7.58 10.83 7.87
CA TYR A 94 -7.04 11.60 8.99
C TYR A 94 -5.54 11.31 9.15
N ILE A 95 -4.69 12.34 9.02
CA ILE A 95 -3.23 12.23 9.13
C ILE A 95 -2.72 13.42 9.93
N ASP A 96 -1.91 13.17 10.95
CA ASP A 96 -1.23 14.20 11.75
C ASP A 96 -2.18 15.29 12.31
N GLY A 97 -3.41 14.91 12.68
CA GLY A 97 -4.37 15.87 13.28
C GLY A 97 -5.32 16.53 12.29
N GLU A 98 -5.20 16.28 10.98
CA GLU A 98 -5.99 16.93 9.93
C GLU A 98 -6.58 15.93 8.95
N PHE A 99 -7.64 16.34 8.24
CA PHE A 99 -8.28 15.52 7.20
C PHE A 99 -7.78 15.93 5.82
N TYR A 100 -7.29 14.96 5.06
CA TYR A 100 -6.83 15.12 3.68
C TYR A 100 -7.68 14.31 2.73
N HIS A 101 -7.91 14.83 1.52
CA HIS A 101 -8.63 14.13 0.46
C HIS A 101 -8.15 14.55 -0.94
N GLY A 102 -8.42 13.74 -1.96
CA GLY A 102 -8.06 14.04 -3.35
C GLY A 102 -6.57 14.37 -3.51
N ARG A 103 -6.25 15.47 -4.16
CA ARG A 103 -4.87 15.91 -4.37
C ARG A 103 -4.11 16.15 -3.05
N ALA A 104 -4.75 16.81 -2.08
CA ALA A 104 -4.10 17.09 -0.80
C ALA A 104 -3.69 15.82 -0.06
N LEU A 105 -4.46 14.73 -0.21
CA LEU A 105 -4.10 13.41 0.32
C LEU A 105 -2.84 12.86 -0.37
N LEU A 106 -2.76 12.94 -1.70
CA LEU A 106 -1.58 12.48 -2.44
C LEU A 106 -0.33 13.28 -2.06
N ASP A 107 -0.45 14.62 -1.97
CA ASP A 107 0.64 15.51 -1.56
C ASP A 107 1.11 15.18 -0.12
N LYS A 108 0.17 14.93 0.82
CA LYS A 108 0.51 14.55 2.20
C LYS A 108 1.16 13.15 2.27
N CYS A 109 0.71 12.20 1.47
CA CYS A 109 1.34 10.89 1.37
C CYS A 109 2.78 10.98 0.82
N ASP A 110 3.04 11.85 -0.16
CA ASP A 110 4.39 12.08 -0.69
C ASP A 110 5.30 12.72 0.37
N GLU A 111 4.80 13.71 1.12
CA GLU A 111 5.49 14.33 2.25
C GLU A 111 5.91 13.28 3.31
N LYS A 112 4.97 12.45 3.76
CA LYS A 112 5.22 11.40 4.76
C LYS A 112 6.22 10.36 4.25
N ALA A 113 6.10 9.93 2.99
CA ALA A 113 7.04 9.00 2.39
C ALA A 113 8.47 9.57 2.36
N ARG A 114 8.62 10.86 2.02
CA ARG A 114 9.93 11.55 2.02
C ARG A 114 10.48 11.71 3.42
N ALA A 115 9.62 12.04 4.41
CA ALA A 115 10.01 12.15 5.81
C ALA A 115 10.52 10.80 6.36
N ALA A 116 9.95 9.67 5.90
CA ALA A 116 10.42 8.34 6.26
C ALA A 116 11.78 7.96 5.64
N TYR A 117 12.24 8.66 4.60
CA TYR A 117 13.48 8.35 3.88
C TYR A 117 14.70 9.14 4.34
N VAL A 118 14.55 10.07 5.28
CA VAL A 118 15.66 10.85 5.83
C VAL A 118 16.48 10.04 6.86
N ASP A 119 17.68 10.53 7.18
CA ASP A 119 18.46 9.98 8.29
C ASP A 119 17.72 10.24 9.62
N ASN A 120 17.53 9.19 10.42
CA ASN A 120 16.79 9.21 11.68
C ASN A 120 15.32 9.69 11.54
N PRO A 121 14.49 9.01 10.75
CA PRO A 121 13.09 9.37 10.58
C PRO A 121 12.30 9.17 11.88
N TYR A 122 11.23 9.94 12.04
CA TYR A 122 10.27 9.67 13.12
C TYR A 122 9.60 8.31 12.89
N LYS A 123 9.32 7.62 14.00
CA LYS A 123 8.70 6.28 13.93
C LYS A 123 7.37 6.31 13.18
N ASP A 124 6.56 7.34 13.40
CA ASP A 124 5.24 7.47 12.78
C ASP A 124 5.33 7.63 11.26
N ASP A 125 6.38 8.27 10.74
CA ASP A 125 6.61 8.38 9.29
C ASP A 125 7.01 7.01 8.69
N VAL A 126 7.85 6.26 9.40
CA VAL A 126 8.20 4.88 9.00
C VAL A 126 6.98 3.97 9.06
N ASP A 127 6.16 4.10 10.10
CA ASP A 127 4.93 3.32 10.24
C ASP A 127 3.89 3.70 9.16
N PHE A 128 3.89 4.94 8.72
CA PHE A 128 3.05 5.40 7.61
C PHE A 128 3.41 4.70 6.27
N MET A 129 4.67 4.30 6.07
CA MET A 129 5.06 3.50 4.89
C MET A 129 4.33 2.15 4.84
N TRP A 130 4.03 1.55 6.00
CA TRP A 130 3.20 0.35 6.05
C TRP A 130 1.76 0.63 5.59
N PHE A 131 1.18 1.74 6.04
CA PHE A 131 -0.13 2.19 5.56
C PHE A 131 -0.11 2.40 4.04
N LEU A 132 0.89 3.07 3.49
CA LEU A 132 1.00 3.29 2.05
C LEU A 132 1.05 1.96 1.28
N TRP A 133 1.74 0.96 1.82
CA TRP A 133 1.85 -0.33 1.17
C TRP A 133 0.58 -1.18 1.25
N GLY A 134 -0.17 -1.11 2.34
CA GLY A 134 -1.25 -2.04 2.61
C GLY A 134 -2.56 -1.48 3.14
N GLY A 135 -2.63 -0.19 3.45
CA GLY A 135 -3.81 0.42 4.05
C GLY A 135 -5.01 0.48 3.09
N GLU A 136 -6.21 0.34 3.63
CA GLU A 136 -7.46 0.28 2.88
C GLU A 136 -7.70 1.54 2.02
N LYS A 137 -7.33 2.71 2.51
CA LYS A 137 -7.47 3.99 1.80
C LYS A 137 -6.15 4.50 1.23
N SER A 138 -5.15 3.62 1.12
CA SER A 138 -3.86 4.01 0.57
C SER A 138 -3.97 4.31 -0.92
N PRO A 139 -3.42 5.43 -1.40
CA PRO A 139 -3.37 5.72 -2.84
C PRO A 139 -2.45 4.77 -3.62
N LEU A 140 -1.59 4.00 -2.94
CA LEU A 140 -0.70 3.02 -3.56
C LEU A 140 -1.29 1.60 -3.58
N CYS A 141 -2.40 1.36 -2.88
CA CYS A 141 -3.00 0.04 -2.77
C CYS A 141 -4.43 0.02 -3.29
N GLY A 142 -4.63 -0.63 -4.43
CA GLY A 142 -5.96 -0.76 -5.06
C GLY A 142 -6.65 -2.09 -4.76
N ARG A 143 -5.97 -3.09 -4.18
CA ARG A 143 -6.51 -4.43 -3.89
C ARG A 143 -6.49 -4.73 -2.40
N ARG A 144 -7.51 -5.46 -1.93
CA ARG A 144 -7.58 -5.94 -0.54
C ARG A 144 -6.40 -6.88 -0.23
N LEU A 145 -6.17 -7.88 -1.08
CA LEU A 145 -5.06 -8.80 -0.95
C LEU A 145 -3.79 -8.27 -1.62
N LYS A 146 -2.66 -8.46 -0.95
CA LYS A 146 -1.34 -8.14 -1.51
C LYS A 146 -0.84 -9.33 -2.32
N THR A 147 0.04 -9.09 -3.29
CA THR A 147 0.51 -10.11 -4.21
C THR A 147 1.02 -11.37 -3.51
N PHE A 148 1.75 -11.25 -2.41
CA PHE A 148 2.26 -12.41 -1.67
C PHE A 148 1.18 -13.08 -0.80
N GLU A 149 0.13 -12.36 -0.36
CA GLU A 149 -0.99 -12.91 0.39
C GLU A 149 -1.84 -13.84 -0.49
N MET A 150 -1.93 -13.54 -1.78
CA MET A 150 -2.70 -14.33 -2.74
C MET A 150 -2.26 -15.80 -2.79
N GLU A 151 -0.98 -16.09 -2.56
CA GLU A 151 -0.48 -17.47 -2.53
C GLU A 151 -1.04 -18.29 -1.36
N TYR A 152 -1.51 -17.62 -0.32
CA TYR A 152 -2.05 -18.27 0.88
C TYR A 152 -3.58 -18.31 0.91
N VAL A 153 -4.24 -17.60 0.01
CA VAL A 153 -5.70 -17.56 -0.11
C VAL A 153 -6.16 -18.60 -1.13
N THR A 154 -7.01 -19.52 -0.69
CA THR A 154 -7.52 -20.61 -1.53
C THR A 154 -8.60 -20.14 -2.50
N ASP A 155 -9.41 -19.18 -2.11
CA ASP A 155 -10.45 -18.59 -2.94
C ASP A 155 -9.87 -17.52 -3.87
N LYS A 156 -9.67 -17.92 -5.13
CA LYS A 156 -9.13 -17.02 -6.15
C LYS A 156 -10.06 -15.88 -6.54
N SER A 157 -11.35 -15.96 -6.22
CA SER A 157 -12.28 -14.86 -6.49
C SER A 157 -11.94 -13.60 -5.67
N MET A 158 -11.29 -13.80 -4.51
CA MET A 158 -10.83 -12.73 -3.63
C MET A 158 -9.61 -11.96 -4.16
N TRP A 159 -8.90 -12.50 -5.15
CA TRP A 159 -7.65 -11.91 -5.63
C TRP A 159 -7.83 -10.53 -6.27
N GLU A 160 -8.97 -10.31 -6.91
CA GLU A 160 -9.28 -9.06 -7.58
C GLU A 160 -10.18 -8.13 -6.72
N GLU A 161 -10.46 -8.52 -5.47
CA GLU A 161 -11.28 -7.71 -4.58
C GLU A 161 -10.61 -6.36 -4.30
N PRO A 162 -11.28 -5.24 -4.60
CA PRO A 162 -10.70 -3.92 -4.37
C PRO A 162 -10.62 -3.61 -2.87
N SER A 163 -9.54 -2.95 -2.45
CA SER A 163 -9.38 -2.45 -1.07
C SER A 163 -10.40 -1.37 -0.71
N ASN A 164 -10.78 -0.58 -1.70
CA ASN A 164 -11.87 0.39 -1.61
C ASN A 164 -13.08 -0.17 -2.38
N PRO A 165 -14.22 -0.44 -1.73
CA PRO A 165 -15.40 -1.04 -2.38
C PRO A 165 -15.96 -0.18 -3.53
N TYR A 166 -15.59 1.09 -3.59
CA TYR A 166 -16.00 2.00 -4.66
C TYR A 166 -14.95 2.16 -5.75
N TYR A 167 -13.79 1.54 -5.62
CA TYR A 167 -12.71 1.62 -6.60
C TYR A 167 -13.10 1.09 -7.98
N SER A 168 -13.86 -0.01 -8.02
CA SER A 168 -14.37 -0.60 -9.27
C SER A 168 -15.28 0.36 -10.05
N ARG A 169 -15.96 1.28 -9.37
CA ARG A 169 -16.81 2.30 -10.00
C ARG A 169 -16.02 3.35 -10.76
N TYR A 170 -14.71 3.45 -10.54
CA TYR A 170 -13.82 4.30 -11.33
C TYR A 170 -13.88 3.97 -12.83
N TYR A 171 -14.06 2.70 -13.16
CA TYR A 171 -14.13 2.20 -14.52
C TYR A 171 -15.55 2.18 -15.08
N ASP A 172 -16.57 2.46 -14.27
CA ASP A 172 -17.93 2.62 -14.71
C ASP A 172 -18.12 4.01 -15.34
N LYS A 173 -18.55 4.04 -16.61
CA LYS A 173 -18.76 5.31 -17.34
C LYS A 173 -19.73 6.25 -16.63
N SER A 174 -20.80 5.74 -16.03
CA SER A 174 -21.81 6.54 -15.33
C SER A 174 -21.21 7.20 -14.08
N PHE A 175 -20.35 6.50 -13.37
CA PHE A 175 -19.69 6.99 -12.17
C PHE A 175 -18.53 7.95 -12.51
N CYS A 176 -17.72 7.64 -13.54
CA CYS A 176 -16.64 8.51 -13.98
C CYS A 176 -17.12 9.89 -14.43
N CYS A 177 -18.33 10.00 -14.96
CA CYS A 177 -18.91 11.30 -15.31
C CYS A 177 -19.27 12.17 -14.10
N GLN A 178 -19.35 11.58 -12.91
CA GLN A 178 -19.63 12.29 -11.65
C GLN A 178 -18.35 12.71 -10.93
N ILE A 179 -17.20 12.15 -11.29
CA ILE A 179 -15.90 12.51 -10.71
C ILE A 179 -15.38 13.76 -11.44
N PRO A 180 -14.75 14.70 -10.71
CA PRO A 180 -14.17 15.91 -11.32
C PRO A 180 -13.27 15.59 -12.52
N VAL A 181 -13.33 16.42 -13.53
CA VAL A 181 -12.73 16.25 -14.88
C VAL A 181 -11.27 15.80 -14.89
N SER A 182 -10.50 16.08 -13.83
CA SER A 182 -9.12 15.64 -13.67
C SER A 182 -8.92 14.11 -13.66
N TYR A 183 -9.99 13.34 -13.42
CA TYR A 183 -9.97 11.87 -13.42
C TYR A 183 -10.55 11.25 -14.69
N ALA A 184 -11.36 11.98 -15.43
CA ALA A 184 -11.96 11.48 -16.66
C ALA A 184 -10.93 11.23 -17.79
N HIS A 185 -9.76 11.87 -17.71
CA HIS A 185 -8.70 11.75 -18.72
C HIS A 185 -7.85 10.48 -18.61
N LEU A 186 -7.95 9.72 -17.52
CA LEU A 186 -7.18 8.48 -17.33
C LEU A 186 -7.60 7.34 -18.27
N ARG A 187 -8.79 7.43 -18.88
CA ARG A 187 -9.31 6.39 -19.79
C ARG A 187 -8.85 6.52 -21.26
N ALA A 188 -8.15 7.56 -21.61
CA ALA A 188 -7.78 7.78 -23.02
C ALA A 188 -6.59 6.92 -23.48
N HIS A 189 -6.06 6.03 -22.61
CA HIS A 189 -4.84 5.25 -22.87
C HIS A 189 -5.00 3.73 -22.64
N GLU A 190 -6.23 3.21 -22.53
CA GLU A 190 -6.50 1.77 -22.71
C GLU A 190 -6.97 1.51 -24.19
#